data_200ac21a3f6ad1e17427f31345c74dd9
#
_entry.id   200ac21a3f6ad1e17427f31345c74dd9
#
_cell.length_a   1.000
_cell.length_b   1.000
_cell.length_c   1.000
_cell.angle_alpha   90.00
_cell.angle_beta   90.00
_cell.angle_gamma   90.00
#
_symmetry.space_group_name_H-M   'P 1'
#
loop_
_entity.id
_entity.type
_entity.pdbx_description
1 polymer ?
#
loop_
_entity_poly.entity_id
_entity_poly.type
_entity_poly.pdbx_seq_one_letter_code
_entity_poly.pdbx_strand_id
1 'polypeptide(L)'
;MPIRACMRTRARLSSRAPTETRRRAVRELDGILEAKVFRALCEPARIEILKLLTLWGRSDVATIADGVPQHRSVISRHLAQLHEAGFLRREKVGRNVFFEMDGPAVVAQLEDVVDRFRNLVPHCCPGRTSEAQGRRQTA
;
A
#
# COMPACT_ATOMS: atom_id res chain seq x y z
N MET A 1 8.60 -23.81 25.34
CA MET A 1 9.48 -23.80 24.16
C MET A 1 9.99 -22.38 23.96
N PRO A 2 11.26 -22.09 24.10
CA PRO A 2 11.73 -20.72 24.15
C PRO A 2 11.95 -20.14 22.75
N ILE A 3 11.24 -19.06 22.44
CA ILE A 3 11.53 -18.14 21.35
C ILE A 3 12.75 -17.29 21.76
N ARG A 4 13.93 -17.89 21.84
CA ARG A 4 15.17 -17.20 22.26
C ARG A 4 16.34 -17.40 21.30
N ALA A 5 16.11 -17.38 19.99
CA ALA A 5 17.21 -17.53 19.02
C ALA A 5 17.26 -16.49 17.88
N CYS A 6 16.46 -15.43 17.90
CA CYS A 6 16.49 -14.45 16.81
C CYS A 6 17.10 -13.08 17.17
N MET A 7 17.77 -12.95 18.33
CA MET A 7 18.34 -11.67 18.78
C MET A 7 19.86 -11.68 18.94
N ARG A 8 20.60 -12.34 18.07
CA ARG A 8 22.06 -12.21 18.06
C ARG A 8 22.65 -12.22 16.66
N THR A 9 22.23 -11.28 15.85
CA THR A 9 23.13 -10.76 14.82
C THR A 9 23.01 -9.24 14.89
N ARG A 10 23.65 -8.63 15.87
CA ARG A 10 24.13 -7.26 15.72
C ARG A 10 25.10 -7.33 14.56
N ALA A 11 24.58 -7.19 13.34
CA ALA A 11 25.39 -6.83 12.21
C ALA A 11 26.20 -5.62 12.65
N ARG A 12 27.51 -5.75 12.69
CA ARG A 12 28.43 -4.63 12.87
C ARG A 12 28.02 -3.61 11.83
N LEU A 13 27.30 -2.58 12.28
CA LEU A 13 27.09 -1.38 11.50
C LEU A 13 28.50 -0.88 11.18
N SER A 14 29.00 -1.25 10.01
CA SER A 14 30.24 -0.76 9.49
C SER A 14 30.17 0.76 9.61
N SER A 15 31.14 1.35 10.30
CA SER A 15 31.26 2.80 10.54
C SER A 15 31.58 3.58 9.25
N ARG A 16 31.18 3.08 8.10
CA ARG A 16 31.35 3.71 6.80
C ARG A 16 30.22 4.71 6.63
N ALA A 17 30.55 5.99 6.59
CA ALA A 17 29.61 7.05 6.26
C ALA A 17 28.85 6.69 4.97
N PRO A 18 27.54 6.85 4.92
CA PRO A 18 26.74 6.49 3.76
C PRO A 18 27.18 7.30 2.56
N THR A 19 27.40 6.64 1.42
CA THR A 19 27.73 7.30 0.15
C THR A 19 26.55 8.18 -0.31
N GLU A 20 26.82 9.18 -1.14
CA GLU A 20 25.75 10.04 -1.68
C GLU A 20 24.71 9.23 -2.47
N THR A 21 25.14 8.20 -3.18
CA THR A 21 24.23 7.25 -3.86
C THR A 21 23.26 6.60 -2.89
N ARG A 22 23.73 6.17 -1.72
CA ARG A 22 22.86 5.58 -0.69
C ARG A 22 21.93 6.60 -0.04
N ARG A 23 22.40 7.83 0.16
CA ARG A 23 21.54 8.92 0.66
C ARG A 23 20.44 9.25 -0.33
N ARG A 24 20.74 9.28 -1.62
CA ARG A 24 19.74 9.45 -2.66
C ARG A 24 18.73 8.32 -2.66
N ALA A 25 19.16 7.07 -2.53
CA ALA A 25 18.30 5.91 -2.44
C ALA A 25 17.33 6.00 -1.24
N VAL A 26 17.78 6.52 -0.09
CA VAL A 26 16.91 6.74 1.08
C VAL A 26 15.84 7.78 0.77
N ARG A 27 16.19 8.91 0.16
CA ARG A 27 15.19 9.94 -0.21
C ARG A 27 14.14 9.40 -1.22
N GLU A 28 14.58 8.59 -2.17
CA GLU A 28 13.67 7.94 -3.12
C GLU A 28 12.76 6.92 -2.41
N LEU A 29 13.31 6.14 -1.48
CA LEU A 29 12.55 5.20 -0.67
C LEU A 29 11.49 5.90 0.20
N ASP A 30 11.86 7.02 0.84
CA ASP A 30 10.91 7.82 1.62
C ASP A 30 9.72 8.26 0.76
N GLY A 31 9.97 8.77 -0.46
CA GLY A 31 8.92 9.15 -1.39
C GLY A 31 8.03 7.98 -1.83
N ILE A 32 8.58 6.76 -1.93
CA ILE A 32 7.81 5.56 -2.23
C ILE A 32 6.92 5.17 -1.04
N LEU A 33 7.50 5.13 0.17
CA LEU A 33 6.80 4.71 1.39
C LEU A 33 5.75 5.71 1.85
N GLU A 34 5.89 6.98 1.49
CA GLU A 34 4.89 8.02 1.73
C GLU A 34 3.71 7.97 0.73
N ALA A 35 3.76 7.09 -0.26
CA ALA A 35 2.67 6.96 -1.23
C ALA A 35 1.33 6.70 -0.52
N LYS A 36 0.28 7.37 -1.00
CA LYS A 36 -1.09 7.29 -0.43
C LYS A 36 -1.60 5.86 -0.32
N VAL A 37 -1.17 4.99 -1.22
CA VAL A 37 -1.55 3.57 -1.25
C VAL A 37 -1.17 2.86 0.04
N PHE A 38 0.05 3.07 0.55
CA PHE A 38 0.48 2.43 1.80
C PHE A 38 -0.26 2.99 3.01
N ARG A 39 -0.41 4.32 3.09
CA ARG A 39 -1.17 4.97 4.17
C ARG A 39 -2.61 4.51 4.22
N ALA A 40 -3.24 4.30 3.07
CA ALA A 40 -4.61 3.82 3.01
C ALA A 40 -4.77 2.42 3.61
N LEU A 41 -3.76 1.56 3.48
CA LEU A 41 -3.80 0.17 3.93
C LEU A 41 -3.27 -0.03 5.37
N CYS A 42 -2.77 1.01 6.04
CA CYS A 42 -2.26 0.89 7.42
C CYS A 42 -3.36 0.72 8.48
N GLU A 43 -4.62 0.99 8.15
CA GLU A 43 -5.73 0.92 9.11
C GLU A 43 -6.58 -0.32 8.84
N PRO A 44 -6.70 -1.25 9.80
CA PRO A 44 -7.46 -2.50 9.61
C PRO A 44 -8.92 -2.29 9.18
N ALA A 45 -9.57 -1.25 9.70
CA ALA A 45 -10.95 -0.95 9.34
C ALA A 45 -11.13 -0.62 7.84
N ARG A 46 -10.13 0.03 7.23
CA ARG A 46 -10.16 0.30 5.79
C ARG A 46 -10.01 -0.96 4.96
N ILE A 47 -9.22 -1.92 5.43
CA ILE A 47 -9.11 -3.23 4.78
C ILE A 47 -10.45 -3.97 4.83
N GLU A 48 -11.14 -3.95 5.96
CA GLU A 48 -12.48 -4.56 6.07
C GLU A 48 -13.50 -3.89 5.14
N ILE A 49 -13.49 -2.57 5.03
CA ILE A 49 -14.34 -1.83 4.08
C ILE A 49 -14.05 -2.26 2.63
N LEU A 50 -12.78 -2.41 2.24
CA LEU A 50 -12.40 -2.87 0.91
C LEU A 50 -12.90 -4.29 0.63
N LYS A 51 -12.81 -5.20 1.61
CA LYS A 51 -13.35 -6.56 1.51
C LYS A 51 -14.86 -6.55 1.30
N LEU A 52 -15.59 -5.73 2.07
CA LEU A 52 -17.04 -5.60 1.93
C LEU A 52 -17.43 -5.07 0.55
N LEU A 53 -16.75 -4.02 0.07
CA LEU A 53 -17.01 -3.46 -1.25
C LEU A 53 -16.62 -4.44 -2.39
N THR A 54 -15.65 -5.29 -2.16
CA THR A 54 -15.31 -6.36 -3.10
C THR A 54 -16.41 -7.44 -3.13
N LEU A 55 -16.97 -7.77 -1.97
CA LEU A 55 -18.01 -8.80 -1.82
C LEU A 55 -19.39 -8.31 -2.29
N TRP A 56 -19.78 -7.10 -1.91
CA TRP A 56 -21.11 -6.57 -2.14
C TRP A 56 -21.23 -5.69 -3.39
N GLY A 57 -20.08 -5.24 -3.93
CA GLY A 57 -20.04 -4.29 -5.02
C GLY A 57 -20.39 -2.87 -4.57
N ARG A 58 -20.94 -2.07 -5.49
CA ARG A 58 -21.33 -0.68 -5.25
C ARG A 58 -22.34 -0.56 -4.10
N SER A 59 -21.95 0.17 -3.05
CA SER A 59 -22.72 0.30 -1.82
C SER A 59 -22.70 1.73 -1.28
N ASP A 60 -23.76 2.13 -0.58
CA ASP A 60 -23.78 3.41 0.10
C ASP A 60 -23.18 3.33 1.52
N VAL A 61 -22.99 4.49 2.15
CA VAL A 61 -22.36 4.57 3.48
C VAL A 61 -23.17 3.83 4.55
N ALA A 62 -24.50 3.82 4.44
CA ALA A 62 -25.35 3.14 5.41
C ALA A 62 -25.18 1.62 5.34
N THR A 63 -25.23 1.07 4.13
CA THR A 63 -25.02 -0.37 3.88
C THR A 63 -23.63 -0.83 4.36
N ILE A 64 -22.59 -0.03 4.08
CA ILE A 64 -21.22 -0.36 4.53
C ILE A 64 -21.14 -0.32 6.06
N ALA A 65 -21.81 0.66 6.70
CA ALA A 65 -21.82 0.81 8.16
C ALA A 65 -22.48 -0.37 8.89
N ASP A 66 -23.42 -1.04 8.25
CA ASP A 66 -24.05 -2.23 8.82
C ASP A 66 -23.12 -3.45 8.85
N GLY A 67 -22.07 -3.44 8.02
CA GLY A 67 -21.09 -4.52 7.93
C GLY A 67 -19.81 -4.33 8.76
N VAL A 68 -19.63 -3.19 9.42
CA VAL A 68 -18.40 -2.87 10.18
C VAL A 68 -18.76 -2.37 11.58
N PRO A 69 -18.09 -2.84 12.65
CA PRO A 69 -18.43 -2.47 14.04
C PRO A 69 -17.95 -1.06 14.40
N GLN A 70 -18.25 -0.05 13.58
CA GLN A 70 -17.78 1.32 13.75
C GLN A 70 -18.90 2.32 13.48
N HIS A 71 -18.81 3.51 14.10
CA HIS A 71 -19.77 4.58 13.86
C HIS A 71 -19.72 5.07 12.40
N ARG A 72 -20.89 5.37 11.85
CA ARG A 72 -21.06 5.85 10.48
C ARG A 72 -20.17 7.04 10.12
N SER A 73 -19.91 7.96 11.07
CA SER A 73 -19.01 9.09 10.87
C SER A 73 -17.55 8.67 10.65
N VAL A 74 -17.11 7.62 11.36
CA VAL A 74 -15.76 7.05 11.21
C VAL A 74 -15.64 6.36 9.85
N ILE A 75 -16.65 5.59 9.45
CA ILE A 75 -16.71 4.91 8.16
C ILE A 75 -16.68 5.93 7.02
N SER A 76 -17.45 7.01 7.11
CA SER A 76 -17.42 8.09 6.11
C SER A 76 -16.01 8.68 5.94
N ARG A 77 -15.26 8.83 7.03
CA ARG A 77 -13.85 9.29 6.99
C ARG A 77 -12.95 8.27 6.31
N HIS A 78 -13.10 6.98 6.63
CA HIS A 78 -12.33 5.92 6.00
C HIS A 78 -12.61 5.83 4.49
N LEU A 79 -13.87 5.93 4.09
CA LEU A 79 -14.27 5.97 2.68
C LEU A 79 -13.68 7.17 1.92
N ALA A 80 -13.66 8.35 2.54
CA ALA A 80 -13.02 9.53 1.97
C ALA A 80 -11.51 9.31 1.78
N GLN A 81 -10.82 8.76 2.77
CA GLN A 81 -9.39 8.45 2.70
C GLN A 81 -9.07 7.41 1.63
N LEU A 82 -9.88 6.36 1.51
CA LEU A 82 -9.74 5.34 0.46
C LEU A 82 -10.00 5.92 -0.94
N HIS A 83 -10.98 6.82 -1.06
CA HIS A 83 -11.25 7.52 -2.32
C HIS A 83 -10.10 8.45 -2.71
N GLU A 84 -9.58 9.26 -1.78
CA GLU A 84 -8.42 10.13 -2.00
C GLU A 84 -7.15 9.35 -2.37
N ALA A 85 -7.02 8.13 -1.83
CA ALA A 85 -5.93 7.23 -2.18
C ALA A 85 -6.13 6.50 -3.50
N GLY A 86 -7.28 6.68 -4.18
CA GLY A 86 -7.58 6.07 -5.48
C GLY A 86 -8.00 4.61 -5.43
N PHE A 87 -8.42 4.09 -4.25
CA PHE A 87 -8.96 2.74 -4.14
C PHE A 87 -10.43 2.65 -4.54
N LEU A 88 -11.16 3.76 -4.39
CA LEU A 88 -12.60 3.78 -4.57
C LEU A 88 -13.01 4.85 -5.59
N ARG A 89 -14.00 4.51 -6.40
CA ARG A 89 -14.83 5.50 -7.09
C ARG A 89 -15.96 5.94 -6.18
N ARG A 90 -16.33 7.20 -6.30
CA ARG A 90 -17.41 7.82 -5.56
C ARG A 90 -18.43 8.41 -6.52
N GLU A 91 -19.68 8.07 -6.34
CA GLU A 91 -20.78 8.59 -7.13
C GLU A 91 -21.90 9.11 -6.23
N LYS A 92 -22.41 10.29 -6.52
CA LYS A 92 -23.56 10.88 -5.84
C LYS A 92 -24.79 10.67 -6.68
N VAL A 93 -25.80 9.98 -6.11
CA VAL A 93 -27.09 9.78 -6.75
C VAL A 93 -28.16 10.32 -5.81
N GLY A 94 -28.76 11.44 -6.18
CA GLY A 94 -29.72 12.13 -5.32
C GLY A 94 -29.08 12.57 -4.00
N ARG A 95 -29.62 12.05 -2.87
CA ARG A 95 -29.11 12.31 -1.52
C ARG A 95 -28.06 11.31 -1.04
N ASN A 96 -27.91 10.20 -1.76
CA ASN A 96 -27.03 9.11 -1.38
C ASN A 96 -25.69 9.20 -2.11
N VAL A 97 -24.64 8.80 -1.41
CA VAL A 97 -23.29 8.67 -1.97
C VAL A 97 -22.93 7.20 -1.97
N PHE A 98 -22.59 6.70 -3.15
CA PHE A 98 -22.17 5.32 -3.37
C PHE A 98 -20.66 5.24 -3.57
N PHE A 99 -20.09 4.15 -3.12
CA PHE A 99 -18.69 3.81 -3.29
C PHE A 99 -18.56 2.43 -3.92
N GLU A 100 -17.57 2.26 -4.76
CA GLU A 100 -17.18 0.96 -5.32
C GLU A 100 -15.67 0.89 -5.52
N MET A 101 -15.12 -0.32 -5.59
CA MET A 101 -13.70 -0.53 -5.87
C MET A 101 -13.33 -0.01 -7.25
N ASP A 102 -12.25 0.74 -7.33
CA ASP A 102 -11.61 1.12 -8.59
C ASP A 102 -10.38 0.25 -8.86
N GLY A 103 -10.63 -1.00 -9.25
CA GLY A 103 -9.57 -1.98 -9.50
C GLY A 103 -8.51 -1.50 -10.48
N PRO A 104 -8.87 -0.95 -11.66
CA PRO A 104 -7.89 -0.41 -12.61
C PRO A 104 -7.01 0.69 -12.02
N ALA A 105 -7.57 1.62 -11.25
CA ALA A 105 -6.80 2.68 -10.59
C ALA A 105 -5.85 2.12 -9.52
N VAL A 106 -6.29 1.12 -8.75
CA VAL A 106 -5.44 0.44 -7.77
C VAL A 106 -4.27 -0.25 -8.45
N VAL A 107 -4.51 -0.98 -9.54
CA VAL A 107 -3.44 -1.65 -10.29
C VAL A 107 -2.42 -0.65 -10.81
N ALA A 108 -2.87 0.44 -11.43
CA ALA A 108 -1.98 1.48 -11.95
C ALA A 108 -1.09 2.10 -10.86
N GLN A 109 -1.64 2.34 -9.65
CA GLN A 109 -0.86 2.86 -8.53
C GLN A 109 0.17 1.86 -8.01
N LEU A 110 -0.18 0.57 -7.94
CA LEU A 110 0.74 -0.47 -7.51
C LEU A 110 1.86 -0.68 -8.54
N GLU A 111 1.57 -0.57 -9.83
CA GLU A 111 2.56 -0.60 -10.90
C GLU A 111 3.56 0.57 -10.79
N ASP A 112 3.08 1.79 -10.53
CA ASP A 112 3.94 2.96 -10.28
C ASP A 112 4.88 2.71 -9.08
N VAL A 113 4.35 2.17 -7.99
CA VAL A 113 5.16 1.80 -6.82
C VAL A 113 6.22 0.75 -7.18
N VAL A 114 5.84 -0.29 -7.93
CA VAL A 114 6.79 -1.33 -8.37
C VAL A 114 7.88 -0.74 -9.27
N ASP A 115 7.54 0.15 -10.19
CA ASP A 115 8.51 0.77 -11.08
C ASP A 115 9.49 1.68 -10.32
N ARG A 116 9.01 2.42 -9.34
CA ARG A 116 9.87 3.21 -8.44
C ARG A 116 10.84 2.30 -7.66
N PHE A 117 10.38 1.17 -7.13
CA PHE A 117 11.24 0.19 -6.49
C PHE A 117 12.26 -0.41 -7.46
N ARG A 118 11.87 -0.72 -8.71
CA ARG A 118 12.80 -1.19 -9.74
C ARG A 118 13.92 -0.20 -10.00
N ASN A 119 13.60 1.09 -10.04
CA ASN A 119 14.60 2.16 -10.21
C ASN A 119 15.51 2.31 -8.98
N LEU A 120 15.03 1.96 -7.80
CA LEU A 120 15.80 2.01 -6.56
C LEU A 120 16.81 0.85 -6.44
N VAL A 121 16.47 -0.35 -6.93
CA VAL A 121 17.27 -1.58 -6.77
C VAL A 121 18.75 -1.42 -7.13
N PRO A 122 19.16 -0.81 -8.25
CA PRO A 122 20.57 -0.64 -8.58
C PRO A 122 21.36 0.17 -7.55
N HIS A 123 20.69 1.07 -6.85
CA HIS A 123 21.30 1.97 -5.87
C HIS A 123 21.43 1.35 -4.47
N CYS A 124 20.46 0.50 -4.08
CA CYS A 124 20.47 -0.14 -2.77
C CYS A 124 21.04 -1.55 -2.77
N CYS A 125 20.97 -2.27 -3.90
CA CYS A 125 21.36 -3.68 -4.03
C CYS A 125 22.26 -3.93 -5.26
N PRO A 126 23.42 -3.27 -5.36
CA PRO A 126 24.31 -3.49 -6.51
C PRO A 126 24.75 -4.96 -6.54
N GLY A 127 24.63 -5.60 -7.69
CA GLY A 127 25.02 -7.00 -7.92
C GLY A 127 23.89 -8.04 -7.85
N ARG A 128 22.64 -7.64 -7.49
CA ARG A 128 21.47 -8.54 -7.50
C ARG A 128 20.49 -8.29 -8.64
N THR A 129 20.84 -7.46 -9.59
CA THR A 129 19.94 -7.01 -10.68
C THR A 129 19.67 -8.06 -11.75
N SER A 130 20.47 -9.15 -11.82
CA SER A 130 20.36 -10.12 -12.92
C SER A 130 19.44 -11.31 -12.64
N GLU A 131 19.12 -11.63 -11.38
CA GLU A 131 18.34 -12.84 -11.07
C GLU A 131 16.82 -12.66 -11.14
N ALA A 132 16.32 -11.43 -11.04
CA ALA A 132 14.87 -11.16 -11.04
C ALA A 132 14.24 -11.14 -12.45
N GLN A 133 15.02 -10.98 -13.49
CA GLN A 133 14.53 -10.94 -14.87
C GLN A 133 14.35 -12.34 -15.49
N GLY A 134 15.02 -13.37 -14.96
CA GLY A 134 14.97 -14.72 -15.49
C GLY A 134 13.70 -15.53 -15.15
N ARG A 135 12.88 -15.10 -14.18
CA ARG A 135 11.71 -15.86 -13.72
C ARG A 135 10.40 -15.58 -14.46
N ARG A 136 10.37 -14.63 -15.39
CA ARG A 136 9.14 -14.28 -16.13
C ARG A 136 9.02 -14.91 -17.52
N GLN A 137 9.97 -15.76 -17.94
CA GLN A 137 9.95 -16.40 -19.28
C GLN A 137 9.54 -17.86 -19.27
N THR A 138 9.15 -18.44 -18.14
CA THR A 138 8.68 -19.83 -18.08
C THR A 138 7.34 -19.90 -17.33
N ALA A 139 6.30 -19.37 -17.94
CA ALA A 139 4.90 -19.70 -17.61
C ALA A 139 4.06 -19.47 -18.86
#